data_e5373884c9d12e7cc41d6f2afa51ff91
#
_entry.id   e5373884c9d12e7cc41d6f2afa51ff91
#
_cell.length_a   1.000
_cell.length_b   1.000
_cell.length_c   1.000
_cell.angle_alpha   90.00
_cell.angle_beta   90.00
_cell.angle_gamma   90.00
#
_symmetry.space_group_name_H-M   'P 1'
#
loop_
_entity.id
_entity.type
_entity.pdbx_description
1 polymer ?
#
loop_
_entity_poly.entity_id
_entity_poly.type
_entity_poly.pdbx_seq_one_letter_code
_entity_poly.pdbx_strand_id
1 'polypeptide(L)'
;MEKRMTIWRVQLFALMRVLLSGFRVRLVNPNGGYRSVGKKSSGLLSRLGGIGVILLLACAAVSVMFMLGTSFYTLVEPLHLLGLDWMYMSLVWIVCAFVMLFGTVFLAKAMLYEAKDNARLLVMPISPTVILCARMLSLYLLNLIWGAFVLCPALVCRFWLIGFSMGILIRSILIYLLIGLFSLALSGLLGWVLARISAHIRNKSLVTVVLSLAFIGAYYYCVGTGFSRVMELLLNESHAV
;
A
#
# COMPACT_ATOMS: atom_id res chain seq x y z
N MET A 1 5.21 32.83 -17.09
CA MET A 1 4.58 31.82 -16.25
C MET A 1 4.94 30.41 -16.70
N GLU A 2 4.92 30.13 -17.98
CA GLU A 2 5.15 28.83 -18.60
C GLU A 2 6.53 28.21 -18.32
N LYS A 3 7.61 28.95 -18.39
CA LYS A 3 8.98 28.51 -18.08
C LYS A 3 9.14 28.03 -16.62
N ARG A 4 8.47 28.66 -15.66
CA ARG A 4 8.50 28.23 -14.25
C ARG A 4 7.75 26.91 -14.04
N MET A 5 6.63 26.70 -14.73
CA MET A 5 5.85 25.46 -14.67
C MET A 5 6.60 24.28 -15.27
N THR A 6 7.34 24.48 -16.35
CA THR A 6 8.12 23.43 -17.01
C THR A 6 9.29 22.98 -16.12
N ILE A 7 10.02 23.94 -15.51
CA ILE A 7 11.10 23.64 -14.57
C ILE A 7 10.58 22.90 -13.35
N TRP A 8 9.43 23.29 -12.81
CA TRP A 8 8.78 22.65 -11.66
C TRP A 8 8.39 21.21 -11.96
N ARG A 9 7.82 20.92 -13.14
CA ARG A 9 7.48 19.56 -13.59
C ARG A 9 8.71 18.67 -13.75
N VAL A 10 9.77 19.17 -14.35
CA VAL A 10 11.02 18.42 -14.54
C VAL A 10 11.68 18.09 -13.20
N GLN A 11 11.73 19.05 -12.27
CA GLN A 11 12.28 18.84 -10.93
C GLN A 11 11.44 17.83 -10.12
N LEU A 12 10.12 17.91 -10.21
CA LEU A 12 9.20 16.99 -9.53
C LEU A 12 9.37 15.55 -10.06
N PHE A 13 9.45 15.40 -11.38
CA PHE A 13 9.63 14.08 -12.00
C PHE A 13 11.00 13.45 -11.70
N ALA A 14 12.06 14.27 -11.72
CA ALA A 14 13.41 13.84 -11.37
C ALA A 14 13.50 13.42 -9.89
N LEU A 15 12.94 14.21 -8.97
CA LEU A 15 12.87 13.88 -7.55
C LEU A 15 12.06 12.62 -7.27
N MET A 16 10.92 12.46 -7.90
CA MET A 16 10.08 11.28 -7.79
C MET A 16 10.83 10.02 -8.26
N ARG A 17 11.55 10.12 -9.38
CA ARG A 17 12.38 9.02 -9.90
C ARG A 17 13.50 8.63 -8.93
N VAL A 18 14.14 9.62 -8.30
CA VAL A 18 15.19 9.39 -7.30
C VAL A 18 14.63 8.76 -6.03
N LEU A 19 13.48 9.23 -5.54
CA LEU A 19 12.82 8.67 -4.36
C LEU A 19 12.38 7.22 -4.58
N LEU A 20 11.78 6.93 -5.73
CA LEU A 20 11.36 5.56 -6.08
C LEU A 20 12.56 4.63 -6.32
N SER A 21 13.65 5.14 -6.94
CA SER A 21 14.88 4.34 -7.11
C SER A 21 15.56 4.06 -5.78
N GLY A 22 15.56 5.02 -4.86
CA GLY A 22 16.07 4.84 -3.49
C GLY A 22 15.28 3.80 -2.70
N PHE A 23 13.97 3.72 -2.91
CA PHE A 23 13.12 2.68 -2.33
C PHE A 23 13.46 1.30 -2.91
N ARG A 24 13.66 1.19 -4.22
CA ARG A 24 14.10 -0.06 -4.87
C ARG A 24 15.44 -0.55 -4.34
N VAL A 25 16.41 0.35 -4.14
CA VAL A 25 17.74 0.00 -3.61
C VAL A 25 17.64 -0.48 -2.16
N ARG A 26 16.77 0.10 -1.34
CA ARG A 26 16.55 -0.35 0.05
C ARG A 26 15.87 -1.72 0.15
N LEU A 27 14.97 -2.06 -0.78
CA LEU A 27 14.35 -3.38 -0.86
C LEU A 27 15.35 -4.46 -1.28
N VAL A 28 16.25 -4.13 -2.21
CA VAL A 28 17.25 -5.08 -2.74
C VAL A 28 18.43 -5.27 -1.79
N ASN A 29 18.76 -4.27 -0.98
CA ASN A 29 19.90 -4.31 -0.08
C ASN A 29 19.56 -3.69 1.30
N PRO A 30 18.81 -4.38 2.17
CA PRO A 30 18.39 -3.86 3.47
C PRO A 30 19.56 -3.57 4.42
N ASN A 31 20.73 -4.21 4.22
CA ASN A 31 21.95 -4.01 4.99
C ASN A 31 22.94 -3.01 4.38
N GLY A 32 22.61 -2.41 3.24
CA GLY A 32 23.40 -1.38 2.58
C GLY A 32 23.35 -0.04 3.28
N GLY A 33 23.72 0.01 4.55
CA GLY A 33 24.10 1.27 5.22
C GLY A 33 25.31 1.85 4.49
N TYR A 34 25.33 3.16 4.30
CA TYR A 34 26.29 4.04 3.61
C TYR A 34 27.77 3.90 4.06
N ARG A 35 28.28 2.68 4.28
CA ARG A 35 29.66 2.43 4.66
C ARG A 35 30.12 1.09 4.09
N SER A 36 30.53 1.10 2.85
CA SER A 36 31.60 0.19 2.38
C SER A 36 32.12 0.61 1.00
N VAL A 37 32.78 1.75 0.95
CA VAL A 37 33.87 1.93 -0.02
C VAL A 37 35.02 1.09 0.54
N GLY A 38 35.20 -0.13 0.04
CA GLY A 38 36.39 -0.88 0.33
C GLY A 38 36.22 -2.33 0.82
N LYS A 39 35.31 -3.13 0.21
CA LYS A 39 35.51 -4.58 0.24
C LYS A 39 34.89 -5.20 -1.01
N LYS A 40 35.74 -5.45 -2.03
CA LYS A 40 35.47 -6.35 -3.12
C LYS A 40 35.31 -7.78 -2.54
N SER A 41 34.13 -8.12 -2.05
CA SER A 41 33.77 -9.52 -1.85
C SER A 41 32.90 -9.96 -3.02
N SER A 42 33.44 -10.89 -3.78
CA SER A 42 32.86 -11.72 -4.83
C SER A 42 31.44 -11.35 -5.28
N GLY A 43 31.33 -10.58 -6.36
CA GLY A 43 30.11 -10.01 -6.89
C GLY A 43 29.03 -10.99 -7.36
N LEU A 44 29.25 -12.29 -7.33
CA LEU A 44 28.28 -13.32 -7.71
C LEU A 44 27.36 -13.70 -6.54
N LEU A 45 27.92 -13.98 -5.35
CA LEU A 45 27.11 -14.36 -4.18
C LEU A 45 26.19 -13.23 -3.69
N SER A 46 26.64 -11.97 -3.75
CA SER A 46 25.82 -10.80 -3.38
C SER A 46 24.70 -10.56 -4.40
N ARG A 47 24.92 -10.80 -5.69
CA ARG A 47 23.89 -10.72 -6.71
C ARG A 47 22.88 -11.87 -6.63
N LEU A 48 23.34 -13.09 -6.37
CA LEU A 48 22.49 -14.26 -6.14
C LEU A 48 21.60 -14.09 -4.89
N GLY A 49 22.16 -13.55 -3.80
CA GLY A 49 21.39 -13.23 -2.59
C GLY A 49 20.32 -12.17 -2.84
N GLY A 50 20.62 -11.11 -3.60
CA GLY A 50 19.65 -10.09 -3.98
C GLY A 50 18.52 -10.62 -4.86
N ILE A 51 18.85 -11.47 -5.85
CA ILE A 51 17.85 -12.11 -6.70
C ILE A 51 16.98 -13.08 -5.88
N GLY A 52 17.57 -13.85 -4.97
CA GLY A 52 16.83 -14.75 -4.07
C GLY A 52 15.82 -14.00 -3.20
N VAL A 53 16.18 -12.87 -2.61
CA VAL A 53 15.26 -12.03 -1.83
C VAL A 53 14.12 -11.47 -2.69
N ILE A 54 14.41 -10.99 -3.90
CA ILE A 54 13.38 -10.49 -4.81
C ILE A 54 12.42 -11.61 -5.21
N LEU A 55 12.94 -12.80 -5.51
CA LEU A 55 12.13 -13.97 -5.88
C LEU A 55 11.25 -14.42 -4.71
N LEU A 56 11.78 -14.44 -3.49
CA LEU A 56 11.03 -14.76 -2.29
C LEU A 56 9.91 -13.74 -2.03
N LEU A 57 10.19 -12.45 -2.16
CA LEU A 57 9.18 -11.40 -2.04
C LEU A 57 8.11 -11.50 -3.12
N ALA A 58 8.49 -11.78 -4.36
CA ALA A 58 7.55 -12.00 -5.46
C ALA A 58 6.66 -13.22 -5.21
N CYS A 59 7.24 -14.33 -4.73
CA CYS A 59 6.51 -15.54 -4.39
C CYS A 59 5.50 -15.28 -3.24
N ALA A 60 5.92 -14.54 -2.21
CA ALA A 60 5.04 -14.15 -1.11
C ALA A 60 3.89 -13.24 -1.60
N ALA A 61 4.17 -12.29 -2.48
CA ALA A 61 3.15 -11.42 -3.06
C ALA A 61 2.13 -12.20 -3.89
N VAL A 62 2.59 -13.13 -4.74
CA VAL A 62 1.71 -14.00 -5.53
C VAL A 62 0.88 -14.90 -4.62
N SER A 63 1.46 -15.45 -3.56
CA SER A 63 0.73 -16.27 -2.57
C SER A 63 -0.40 -15.50 -1.90
N VAL A 64 -0.16 -14.26 -1.49
CA VAL A 64 -1.19 -13.38 -0.91
C VAL A 64 -2.27 -13.05 -1.94
N MET A 65 -1.90 -12.72 -3.18
CA MET A 65 -2.87 -12.47 -4.25
C MET A 65 -3.74 -13.70 -4.53
N PHE A 66 -3.15 -14.89 -4.52
CA PHE A 66 -3.89 -16.14 -4.72
C PHE A 66 -4.86 -16.41 -3.56
N MET A 67 -4.42 -16.22 -2.31
CA MET A 67 -5.27 -16.36 -1.12
C MET A 67 -6.45 -15.37 -1.14
N LEU A 68 -6.22 -14.10 -1.50
CA LEU A 68 -7.30 -13.12 -1.67
C LEU A 68 -8.22 -13.49 -2.83
N GLY A 69 -7.65 -13.95 -3.94
CA GLY A 69 -8.41 -14.40 -5.12
C GLY A 69 -9.36 -15.54 -4.79
N THR A 70 -8.89 -16.57 -4.08
CA THR A 70 -9.77 -17.69 -3.65
C THR A 70 -10.88 -17.22 -2.71
N SER A 71 -10.58 -16.32 -1.77
CA SER A 71 -11.58 -15.73 -0.87
C SER A 71 -12.63 -14.92 -1.63
N PHE A 72 -12.23 -14.13 -2.60
CA PHE A 72 -13.16 -13.37 -3.44
C PHE A 72 -13.97 -14.27 -4.38
N TYR A 73 -13.35 -15.33 -4.92
CA TYR A 73 -14.04 -16.29 -5.78
C TYR A 73 -15.20 -16.97 -5.06
N THR A 74 -14.99 -17.42 -3.83
CA THR A 74 -16.04 -18.08 -3.02
C THR A 74 -17.17 -17.13 -2.61
N LEU A 75 -16.94 -15.81 -2.62
CA LEU A 75 -17.95 -14.79 -2.27
C LEU A 75 -18.76 -14.31 -3.46
N VAL A 76 -18.22 -14.33 -4.68
CA VAL A 76 -18.91 -13.77 -5.86
C VAL A 76 -20.19 -14.52 -6.18
N GLU A 77 -20.12 -15.84 -6.23
CA GLU A 77 -21.22 -16.69 -6.67
C GLU A 77 -22.47 -16.59 -5.76
N PRO A 78 -22.37 -16.80 -4.42
CA PRO A 78 -23.54 -16.70 -3.55
C PRO A 78 -24.13 -15.30 -3.49
N LEU A 79 -23.30 -14.25 -3.51
CA LEU A 79 -23.78 -12.89 -3.50
C LEU A 79 -24.47 -12.48 -4.80
N HIS A 80 -24.01 -13.00 -5.95
CA HIS A 80 -24.64 -12.77 -7.22
C HIS A 80 -26.01 -13.47 -7.32
N LEU A 81 -26.12 -14.70 -6.85
CA LEU A 81 -27.39 -15.44 -6.81
C LEU A 81 -28.45 -14.76 -5.94
N LEU A 82 -28.03 -14.08 -4.86
CA LEU A 82 -28.91 -13.29 -3.98
C LEU A 82 -29.20 -11.88 -4.52
N GLY A 83 -28.65 -11.49 -5.69
CA GLY A 83 -28.77 -10.13 -6.22
C GLY A 83 -28.03 -9.04 -5.44
N LEU A 84 -27.10 -9.44 -4.57
CA LEU A 84 -26.31 -8.55 -3.67
C LEU A 84 -24.93 -8.19 -4.26
N ASP A 85 -24.85 -7.95 -5.55
CA ASP A 85 -23.62 -7.56 -6.25
C ASP A 85 -22.94 -6.32 -5.67
N TRP A 86 -23.75 -5.38 -5.18
CA TRP A 86 -23.26 -4.17 -4.53
C TRP A 86 -22.50 -4.46 -3.22
N MET A 87 -22.92 -5.49 -2.48
CA MET A 87 -22.30 -5.91 -1.23
C MET A 87 -20.94 -6.53 -1.46
N TYR A 88 -20.78 -7.33 -2.52
CA TYR A 88 -19.47 -7.85 -2.93
C TYR A 88 -18.48 -6.71 -3.19
N MET A 89 -18.87 -5.72 -3.99
CA MET A 89 -18.02 -4.58 -4.28
C MET A 89 -17.69 -3.76 -3.04
N SER A 90 -18.64 -3.57 -2.12
CA SER A 90 -18.42 -2.87 -0.86
C SER A 90 -17.37 -3.57 0.01
N LEU A 91 -17.43 -4.90 0.12
CA LEU A 91 -16.43 -5.68 0.86
C LEU A 91 -15.02 -5.53 0.24
N VAL A 92 -14.93 -5.61 -1.09
CA VAL A 92 -13.67 -5.40 -1.81
C VAL A 92 -13.09 -4.00 -1.50
N TRP A 93 -13.93 -2.96 -1.48
CA TRP A 93 -13.50 -1.59 -1.19
C TRP A 93 -13.02 -1.42 0.25
N ILE A 94 -13.69 -2.03 1.20
CA ILE A 94 -13.29 -2.01 2.61
C ILE A 94 -11.93 -2.67 2.78
N VAL A 95 -11.74 -3.87 2.24
CA VAL A 95 -10.45 -4.60 2.29
C VAL A 95 -9.35 -3.80 1.59
N CYS A 96 -9.65 -3.23 0.42
CA CYS A 96 -8.70 -2.40 -0.32
C CYS A 96 -8.27 -1.17 0.49
N ALA A 97 -9.20 -0.46 1.11
CA ALA A 97 -8.92 0.70 1.95
C ALA A 97 -8.03 0.34 3.15
N PHE A 98 -8.32 -0.79 3.81
CA PHE A 98 -7.50 -1.28 4.92
C PHE A 98 -6.08 -1.61 4.47
N VAL A 99 -5.90 -2.39 3.40
CA VAL A 99 -4.57 -2.76 2.90
C VAL A 99 -3.77 -1.54 2.46
N MET A 100 -4.42 -0.59 1.78
CA MET A 100 -3.81 0.69 1.42
C MET A 100 -3.35 1.47 2.65
N LEU A 101 -4.21 1.61 3.65
CA LEU A 101 -3.90 2.35 4.87
C LEU A 101 -2.72 1.73 5.60
N PHE A 102 -2.76 0.42 5.89
CA PHE A 102 -1.71 -0.27 6.63
C PHE A 102 -0.40 -0.32 5.89
N GLY A 103 -0.43 -0.54 4.58
CA GLY A 103 0.77 -0.56 3.74
C GLY A 103 1.49 0.79 3.71
N THR A 104 0.78 1.91 3.88
CA THR A 104 1.35 3.25 3.70
C THR A 104 1.58 4.03 4.99
N VAL A 105 0.93 3.72 6.11
CA VAL A 105 1.10 4.47 7.38
C VAL A 105 2.56 4.51 7.84
N PHE A 106 3.26 3.36 7.84
CA PHE A 106 4.66 3.29 8.25
C PHE A 106 5.60 3.96 7.24
N LEU A 107 5.26 3.86 5.96
CA LEU A 107 5.99 4.56 4.89
C LEU A 107 5.79 6.07 4.98
N ALA A 108 4.58 6.54 5.28
CA ALA A 108 4.28 7.94 5.49
C ALA A 108 5.09 8.51 6.65
N LYS A 109 5.14 7.80 7.80
CA LYS A 109 6.00 8.17 8.93
C LYS A 109 7.47 8.32 8.49
N ALA A 110 8.01 7.31 7.81
CA ALA A 110 9.42 7.28 7.41
C ALA A 110 9.77 8.32 6.34
N MET A 111 8.87 8.54 5.36
CA MET A 111 9.14 9.43 4.23
C MET A 111 8.81 10.89 4.50
N LEU A 112 7.78 11.18 5.31
CA LEU A 112 7.35 12.55 5.58
C LEU A 112 8.02 13.12 6.84
N TYR A 113 8.09 12.33 7.92
CA TYR A 113 8.44 12.84 9.25
C TYR A 113 9.85 12.46 9.72
N GLU A 114 10.35 11.27 9.35
CA GLU A 114 11.68 10.79 9.77
C GLU A 114 12.71 10.78 8.61
N ALA A 115 12.47 11.55 7.56
CA ALA A 115 13.36 11.57 6.39
C ALA A 115 14.74 12.14 6.73
N LYS A 116 15.72 11.27 6.88
CA LYS A 116 17.14 11.63 7.13
C LYS A 116 17.76 12.43 5.97
N ASP A 117 17.13 12.41 4.80
CA ASP A 117 17.60 13.11 3.60
C ASP A 117 17.15 14.58 3.56
N ASN A 118 16.35 15.05 4.54
CA ASN A 118 15.90 16.45 4.60
C ASN A 118 17.06 17.43 4.67
N ALA A 119 18.08 17.16 5.49
CA ALA A 119 19.23 18.04 5.60
C ALA A 119 20.01 18.17 4.29
N ARG A 120 20.04 17.15 3.44
CA ARG A 120 20.72 17.18 2.15
C ARG A 120 19.88 17.86 1.07
N LEU A 121 18.55 17.64 1.09
CA LEU A 121 17.65 18.24 0.11
C LEU A 121 17.43 19.73 0.35
N LEU A 122 17.47 20.20 1.59
CA LEU A 122 17.34 21.62 1.95
C LEU A 122 18.55 22.48 1.55
N VAL A 123 19.72 21.85 1.33
CA VAL A 123 20.92 22.57 0.81
C VAL A 123 20.82 22.79 -0.71
N MET A 124 19.97 22.03 -1.40
CA MET A 124 19.76 22.24 -2.85
C MET A 124 18.82 23.44 -3.10
N PRO A 125 19.00 24.19 -4.20
CA PRO A 125 18.14 25.33 -4.55
C PRO A 125 16.78 24.86 -5.10
N ILE A 126 16.07 24.02 -4.33
CA ILE A 126 14.76 23.45 -4.66
C ILE A 126 13.76 23.96 -3.64
N SER A 127 12.59 24.41 -4.09
CA SER A 127 11.56 24.89 -3.16
C SER A 127 11.05 23.74 -2.27
N PRO A 128 10.86 23.99 -0.96
CA PRO A 128 10.41 22.95 -0.02
C PRO A 128 9.05 22.34 -0.41
N THR A 129 8.19 23.12 -1.06
CA THR A 129 6.89 22.66 -1.58
C THR A 129 7.05 21.59 -2.66
N VAL A 130 8.04 21.69 -3.55
CA VAL A 130 8.29 20.66 -4.58
C VAL A 130 8.73 19.34 -3.92
N ILE A 131 9.57 19.41 -2.88
CA ILE A 131 10.02 18.24 -2.14
C ILE A 131 8.83 17.54 -1.47
N LEU A 132 7.96 18.32 -0.83
CA LEU A 132 6.76 17.78 -0.16
C LEU A 132 5.80 17.14 -1.18
N CYS A 133 5.50 17.81 -2.28
CA CYS A 133 4.64 17.29 -3.34
C CYS A 133 5.21 16.01 -3.96
N ALA A 134 6.53 15.94 -4.20
CA ALA A 134 7.17 14.74 -4.72
C ALA A 134 7.05 13.55 -3.77
N ARG A 135 7.16 13.77 -2.46
CA ARG A 135 6.98 12.74 -1.43
C ARG A 135 5.54 12.27 -1.33
N MET A 136 4.59 13.21 -1.30
CA MET A 136 3.16 12.88 -1.28
C MET A 136 2.77 12.08 -2.52
N LEU A 137 3.24 12.49 -3.70
CA LEU A 137 2.95 11.76 -4.95
C LEU A 137 3.60 10.37 -4.97
N SER A 138 4.82 10.24 -4.45
CA SER A 138 5.49 8.93 -4.32
C SER A 138 4.74 8.00 -3.38
N LEU A 139 4.26 8.51 -2.24
CA LEU A 139 3.43 7.76 -1.30
C LEU A 139 2.09 7.36 -1.93
N TYR A 140 1.47 8.24 -2.69
CA TYR A 140 0.23 7.96 -3.40
C TYR A 140 0.40 6.80 -4.40
N LEU A 141 1.47 6.82 -5.20
CA LEU A 141 1.76 5.74 -6.13
C LEU A 141 2.01 4.41 -5.42
N LEU A 142 2.76 4.42 -4.32
CA LEU A 142 2.97 3.22 -3.50
C LEU A 142 1.66 2.71 -2.90
N ASN A 143 0.80 3.61 -2.45
CA ASN A 143 -0.53 3.31 -1.93
C ASN A 143 -1.39 2.61 -2.99
N LEU A 144 -1.39 3.14 -4.22
CA LEU A 144 -2.08 2.50 -5.35
C LEU A 144 -1.52 1.10 -5.65
N ILE A 145 -0.22 0.88 -5.56
CA ILE A 145 0.36 -0.45 -5.75
C ILE A 145 -0.18 -1.44 -4.70
N TRP A 146 -0.24 -1.05 -3.43
CA TRP A 146 -0.81 -1.89 -2.37
C TRP A 146 -2.28 -2.23 -2.62
N GLY A 147 -3.09 -1.27 -3.01
CA GLY A 147 -4.49 -1.50 -3.34
C GLY A 147 -4.71 -2.37 -4.57
N ALA A 148 -3.82 -2.30 -5.57
CA ALA A 148 -3.88 -3.13 -6.76
C ALA A 148 -3.78 -4.63 -6.44
N PHE A 149 -3.01 -5.02 -5.40
CA PHE A 149 -2.93 -6.42 -4.94
C PHE A 149 -4.29 -6.98 -4.49
N VAL A 150 -5.20 -6.12 -4.05
CA VAL A 150 -6.56 -6.52 -3.65
C VAL A 150 -7.54 -6.39 -4.82
N LEU A 151 -7.50 -5.24 -5.51
CA LEU A 151 -8.47 -4.93 -6.55
C LEU A 151 -8.34 -5.83 -7.79
N CYS A 152 -7.09 -6.14 -8.21
CA CYS A 152 -6.88 -6.97 -9.40
C CYS A 152 -7.52 -8.37 -9.28
N PRO A 153 -7.24 -9.18 -8.24
CA PRO A 153 -7.86 -10.49 -8.11
C PRO A 153 -9.38 -10.40 -7.94
N ALA A 154 -9.89 -9.40 -7.21
CA ALA A 154 -11.32 -9.21 -7.03
C ALA A 154 -12.06 -8.93 -8.35
N LEU A 155 -11.52 -8.04 -9.19
CA LEU A 155 -12.11 -7.75 -10.52
C LEU A 155 -12.00 -8.93 -11.46
N VAL A 156 -10.87 -9.65 -11.46
CA VAL A 156 -10.68 -10.85 -12.28
C VAL A 156 -11.74 -11.91 -11.93
N CYS A 157 -11.93 -12.22 -10.63
CA CYS A 157 -12.95 -13.17 -10.20
C CYS A 157 -14.36 -12.75 -10.62
N ARG A 158 -14.71 -11.47 -10.45
CA ARG A 158 -16.01 -10.96 -10.86
C ARG A 158 -16.23 -11.07 -12.38
N PHE A 159 -15.24 -10.66 -13.18
CA PHE A 159 -15.38 -10.71 -14.64
C PHE A 159 -15.39 -12.14 -15.17
N TRP A 160 -14.73 -13.06 -14.50
CA TRP A 160 -14.75 -14.48 -14.87
C TRP A 160 -16.10 -15.13 -14.63
N LEU A 161 -16.76 -14.84 -13.50
CA LEU A 161 -18.02 -15.49 -13.11
C LEU A 161 -19.26 -14.81 -13.66
N ILE A 162 -19.31 -13.48 -13.69
CA ILE A 162 -20.52 -12.71 -14.04
C ILE A 162 -20.45 -12.16 -15.47
N GLY A 163 -19.23 -11.96 -15.99
CA GLY A 163 -19.01 -11.37 -17.30
C GLY A 163 -18.43 -9.95 -17.25
N PHE A 164 -17.85 -9.56 -18.37
CA PHE A 164 -17.15 -8.28 -18.51
C PHE A 164 -18.12 -7.13 -18.74
N SER A 165 -18.02 -6.07 -17.94
CA SER A 165 -18.77 -4.83 -18.10
C SER A 165 -17.83 -3.62 -18.02
N MET A 166 -17.75 -2.84 -19.12
CA MET A 166 -16.94 -1.61 -19.15
C MET A 166 -17.38 -0.56 -18.13
N GLY A 167 -18.69 -0.46 -17.87
CA GLY A 167 -19.23 0.50 -16.89
C GLY A 167 -18.76 0.21 -15.47
N ILE A 168 -18.68 -1.07 -15.10
CA ILE A 168 -18.18 -1.49 -13.78
C ILE A 168 -16.68 -1.22 -13.67
N LEU A 169 -15.91 -1.50 -14.71
CA LEU A 169 -14.46 -1.26 -14.73
C LEU A 169 -14.13 0.22 -14.55
N ILE A 170 -14.77 1.11 -15.31
CA ILE A 170 -14.54 2.56 -15.21
C ILE A 170 -14.90 3.07 -13.81
N ARG A 171 -16.08 2.66 -13.29
CA ARG A 171 -16.55 3.03 -11.96
C ARG A 171 -15.60 2.54 -10.87
N SER A 172 -15.09 1.31 -11.03
CA SER A 172 -14.12 0.72 -10.09
C SER A 172 -12.79 1.46 -10.09
N ILE A 173 -12.27 1.85 -11.24
CA ILE A 173 -11.03 2.64 -11.33
C ILE A 173 -11.23 4.01 -10.65
N LEU A 174 -12.36 4.67 -10.88
CA LEU A 174 -12.63 5.97 -10.29
C LEU A 174 -12.71 5.91 -8.77
N ILE A 175 -13.45 4.95 -8.22
CA ILE A 175 -13.56 4.72 -6.77
C ILE A 175 -12.21 4.35 -6.19
N TYR A 176 -11.41 3.53 -6.87
CA TYR A 176 -10.07 3.15 -6.46
C TYR A 176 -9.14 4.35 -6.28
N LEU A 177 -9.15 5.28 -7.23
CA LEU A 177 -8.35 6.51 -7.12
C LEU A 177 -8.81 7.38 -5.95
N LEU A 178 -10.12 7.48 -5.72
CA LEU A 178 -10.68 8.25 -4.59
C LEU A 178 -10.31 7.61 -3.23
N ILE A 179 -10.45 6.29 -3.10
CA ILE A 179 -10.03 5.55 -1.90
C ILE A 179 -8.54 5.71 -1.67
N GLY A 180 -7.73 5.69 -2.73
CA GLY A 180 -6.30 5.94 -2.65
C GLY A 180 -5.96 7.32 -2.09
N LEU A 181 -6.67 8.37 -2.50
CA LEU A 181 -6.51 9.73 -1.96
C LEU A 181 -6.93 9.82 -0.50
N PHE A 182 -8.09 9.24 -0.15
CA PHE A 182 -8.57 9.18 1.23
C PHE A 182 -7.60 8.43 2.14
N SER A 183 -7.13 7.27 1.70
CA SER A 183 -6.14 6.47 2.41
C SER A 183 -4.80 7.21 2.59
N LEU A 184 -4.36 7.98 1.59
CA LEU A 184 -3.17 8.82 1.70
C LEU A 184 -3.33 9.90 2.77
N ALA A 185 -4.47 10.61 2.80
CA ALA A 185 -4.74 11.63 3.79
C ALA A 185 -4.73 11.02 5.22
N LEU A 186 -5.42 9.90 5.39
CA LEU A 186 -5.51 9.21 6.67
C LEU A 186 -4.16 8.63 7.11
N SER A 187 -3.39 8.03 6.20
CA SER A 187 -2.04 7.53 6.48
C SER A 187 -1.06 8.65 6.82
N GLY A 188 -1.22 9.82 6.22
CA GLY A 188 -0.45 11.01 6.57
C GLY A 188 -0.73 11.49 7.99
N LEU A 189 -2.02 11.57 8.38
CA LEU A 189 -2.43 11.92 9.75
C LEU A 189 -1.92 10.90 10.78
N LEU A 190 -2.15 9.60 10.53
CA LEU A 190 -1.65 8.54 11.40
C LEU A 190 -0.13 8.52 11.47
N GLY A 191 0.56 8.73 10.34
CA GLY A 191 2.01 8.87 10.28
C GLY A 191 2.53 10.03 11.16
N TRP A 192 1.82 11.16 11.18
CA TRP A 192 2.12 12.28 12.08
C TRP A 192 1.96 11.90 13.55
N VAL A 193 0.83 11.28 13.91
CA VAL A 193 0.59 10.80 15.28
C VAL A 193 1.69 9.83 15.71
N LEU A 194 2.04 8.87 14.84
CA LEU A 194 3.12 7.91 15.09
C LEU A 194 4.47 8.60 15.28
N ALA A 195 4.77 9.59 14.47
CA ALA A 195 6.02 10.35 14.58
C ALA A 195 6.08 11.10 15.93
N ARG A 196 4.95 11.68 16.35
CA ARG A 196 4.82 12.37 17.64
C ARG A 196 5.03 11.43 18.82
N ILE A 197 4.38 10.26 18.81
CA ILE A 197 4.53 9.22 19.82
C ILE A 197 5.98 8.71 19.86
N SER A 198 6.55 8.40 18.68
CA SER A 198 7.95 7.92 18.59
C SER A 198 8.97 8.93 19.06
N ALA A 199 8.69 10.23 18.99
CA ALA A 199 9.59 11.28 19.50
C ALA A 199 9.66 11.30 21.04
N HIS A 200 8.61 10.83 21.73
CA HIS A 200 8.51 10.86 23.20
C HIS A 200 9.05 9.58 23.87
N ILE A 201 9.22 8.49 23.11
CA ILE A 201 9.59 7.19 23.64
C ILE A 201 11.05 6.86 23.31
N ARG A 202 11.82 6.47 24.34
CA ARG A 202 13.25 6.17 24.26
C ARG A 202 13.57 4.99 23.31
N ASN A 203 12.66 4.01 23.21
CA ASN A 203 12.81 2.82 22.36
C ASN A 203 11.89 2.88 21.14
N LYS A 204 12.32 3.61 20.09
CA LYS A 204 11.58 3.80 18.82
C LYS A 204 11.17 2.48 18.13
N SER A 205 11.97 1.42 18.29
CA SER A 205 11.70 0.11 17.71
C SER A 205 10.50 -0.58 18.37
N LEU A 206 10.38 -0.54 19.69
CA LEU A 206 9.26 -1.13 20.43
C LEU A 206 7.92 -0.51 20.06
N VAL A 207 7.87 0.82 19.90
CA VAL A 207 6.63 1.51 19.48
C VAL A 207 6.15 1.03 18.13
N THR A 208 7.06 0.86 17.18
CA THR A 208 6.69 0.36 15.83
C THR A 208 6.17 -1.06 15.89
N VAL A 209 6.80 -1.93 16.69
CA VAL A 209 6.38 -3.34 16.85
C VAL A 209 5.01 -3.44 17.54
N VAL A 210 4.84 -2.76 18.69
CA VAL A 210 3.56 -2.78 19.44
C VAL A 210 2.42 -2.24 18.58
N LEU A 211 2.67 -1.18 17.84
CA LEU A 211 1.66 -0.59 16.97
C LEU A 211 1.34 -1.48 15.77
N SER A 212 2.34 -2.14 15.16
CA SER A 212 2.11 -3.13 14.10
C SER A 212 1.25 -4.28 14.61
N LEU A 213 1.53 -4.79 15.82
CA LEU A 213 0.74 -5.84 16.45
C LEU A 213 -0.69 -5.38 16.77
N ALA A 214 -0.87 -4.16 17.28
CA ALA A 214 -2.18 -3.58 17.54
C ALA A 214 -2.99 -3.44 16.24
N PHE A 215 -2.35 -3.01 15.17
CA PHE A 215 -2.99 -2.91 13.86
C PHE A 215 -3.35 -4.28 13.28
N ILE A 216 -2.45 -5.26 13.34
CA ILE A 216 -2.74 -6.63 12.91
C ILE A 216 -3.90 -7.22 13.73
N GLY A 217 -3.90 -7.01 15.06
CA GLY A 217 -4.98 -7.44 15.94
C GLY A 217 -6.33 -6.77 15.59
N ALA A 218 -6.33 -5.46 15.34
CA ALA A 218 -7.53 -4.74 14.90
C ALA A 218 -8.03 -5.25 13.54
N TYR A 219 -7.13 -5.52 12.60
CA TYR A 219 -7.47 -6.10 11.30
C TYR A 219 -8.15 -7.46 11.47
N TYR A 220 -7.53 -8.39 12.22
CA TYR A 220 -8.12 -9.72 12.47
C TYR A 220 -9.48 -9.63 13.18
N TYR A 221 -9.62 -8.71 14.13
CA TYR A 221 -10.88 -8.48 14.81
C TYR A 221 -11.96 -7.95 13.87
N CYS A 222 -11.66 -6.93 13.07
CA CYS A 222 -12.61 -6.34 12.13
C CYS A 222 -13.01 -7.33 11.01
N VAL A 223 -12.04 -8.05 10.45
CA VAL A 223 -12.32 -9.03 9.39
C VAL A 223 -13.04 -10.26 9.95
N GLY A 224 -12.61 -10.79 11.09
CA GLY A 224 -13.23 -11.96 11.72
C GLY A 224 -14.67 -11.70 12.14
N THR A 225 -14.93 -10.59 12.85
CA THR A 225 -16.29 -10.23 13.28
C THR A 225 -17.17 -9.75 12.12
N GLY A 226 -16.61 -9.03 11.14
CA GLY A 226 -17.34 -8.61 9.95
C GLY A 226 -17.75 -9.79 9.08
N PHE A 227 -16.85 -10.70 8.84
CA PHE A 227 -17.13 -11.88 8.02
C PHE A 227 -18.15 -12.84 8.68
N SER A 228 -18.02 -13.08 9.99
CA SER A 228 -18.96 -13.93 10.73
C SER A 228 -20.37 -13.33 10.78
N ARG A 229 -20.50 -12.02 10.96
CA ARG A 229 -21.83 -11.36 10.92
C ARG A 229 -22.48 -11.39 9.54
N VAL A 230 -21.70 -11.21 8.48
CA VAL A 230 -22.21 -11.33 7.11
C VAL A 230 -22.70 -12.76 6.84
N MET A 231 -21.92 -13.76 7.27
CA MET A 231 -22.29 -15.16 7.12
C MET A 231 -23.54 -15.52 7.93
N GLU A 232 -23.69 -14.99 9.14
CA GLU A 232 -24.85 -15.18 10.01
C GLU A 232 -26.12 -14.56 9.41
N LEU A 233 -26.02 -13.38 8.81
CA LEU A 233 -27.13 -12.73 8.10
C LEU A 233 -27.55 -13.53 6.86
N LEU A 234 -26.61 -14.04 6.09
CA LEU A 234 -26.88 -14.88 4.90
C LEU A 234 -27.54 -16.21 5.28
N LEU A 235 -27.13 -16.83 6.39
CA LEU A 235 -27.73 -18.07 6.89
C LEU A 235 -29.14 -17.85 7.44
N ASN A 236 -29.40 -16.72 8.13
CA ASN A 236 -30.73 -16.38 8.64
C ASN A 236 -31.73 -16.07 7.52
N GLU A 237 -31.31 -15.40 6.44
CA GLU A 237 -32.19 -15.19 5.28
C GLU A 237 -32.48 -16.49 4.51
N SER A 238 -31.52 -17.42 4.45
CA SER A 238 -31.75 -18.74 3.82
C SER A 238 -32.71 -19.65 4.60
N HIS A 239 -32.93 -19.40 5.89
CA HIS A 239 -33.91 -20.11 6.72
C HIS A 239 -35.30 -19.46 6.74
N ALA A 240 -35.44 -18.25 6.17
CA ALA A 240 -36.70 -17.50 6.14
C ALA A 240 -37.46 -17.65 4.82
N VAL A 241 -36.91 -18.39 3.86
CA VAL A 241 -37.54 -18.77 2.57
C VAL A 241 -37.81 -20.27 2.56
#